data_4aa2a72118d97d079fe81bd6cfe6ce0f
#
_entry.id   4aa2a72118d97d079fe81bd6cfe6ce0f
#
_cell.length_a   1.000
_cell.length_b   1.000
_cell.length_c   1.000
_cell.angle_alpha   90.00
_cell.angle_beta   90.00
_cell.angle_gamma   90.00
#
_symmetry.space_group_name_H-M   'P 1'
#
loop_
_entity.id
_entity.type
_entity.pdbx_description
1 polymer ?
#
loop_
_entity_poly.entity_id
_entity_poly.type
_entity_poly.pdbx_seq_one_letter_code
_entity_poly.pdbx_strand_id
1 'polypeptide(L)'
;MTSWSTKKNINNRVPLFLTYHPSLEKISGIVRHHWKEIEKSETLAKLFPEPPVVAFRRPKSIKDTLVRAAVSRPSSTVGQCKPCGDKRCKCCLQLQHTQVFHSKTTGKEYKIFCHVNCKTPNVVYLLDCHVCGSQYVGESVQPFNKRMNGHRSDLTKKTLLPVSQHCVSPGHSLDDFVWW
;
A
#
# COMPACT_ATOMS: atom_id res chain seq x y z
N MET A 1 0.77 12.31 -26.58
CA MET A 1 -0.57 12.70 -26.04
C MET A 1 -1.60 11.79 -26.69
N THR A 2 -1.97 10.70 -26.05
CA THR A 2 -3.00 9.76 -26.52
C THR A 2 -4.32 10.16 -25.88
N SER A 3 -5.25 10.66 -26.69
CA SER A 3 -6.60 11.01 -26.27
C SER A 3 -7.35 9.74 -25.83
N TRP A 4 -7.74 9.66 -24.59
CA TRP A 4 -8.72 8.70 -24.12
C TRP A 4 -10.08 9.07 -24.72
N SER A 5 -10.54 8.28 -25.68
CA SER A 5 -11.90 8.42 -26.17
C SER A 5 -12.87 8.07 -25.05
N THR A 6 -13.66 9.04 -24.64
CA THR A 6 -14.81 8.86 -23.74
C THR A 6 -15.76 7.84 -24.36
N LYS A 7 -15.81 6.63 -23.79
CA LYS A 7 -16.81 5.63 -24.17
C LYS A 7 -18.19 6.21 -23.95
N LYS A 8 -18.99 6.22 -25.01
CA LYS A 8 -20.40 6.62 -25.02
C LYS A 8 -21.12 5.98 -23.85
N ASN A 9 -21.91 6.80 -23.14
CA ASN A 9 -22.87 6.35 -22.14
C ASN A 9 -23.66 5.15 -22.66
N ILE A 10 -23.38 3.97 -22.10
CA ILE A 10 -24.13 2.77 -22.38
C ILE A 10 -25.42 2.91 -21.58
N ASN A 11 -26.47 3.29 -22.31
CA ASN A 11 -27.87 3.23 -21.94
C ASN A 11 -28.15 2.84 -20.48
N ASN A 12 -29.16 3.43 -19.86
CA ASN A 12 -29.71 3.20 -18.51
C ASN A 12 -30.04 1.73 -18.17
N ARG A 13 -29.32 0.78 -18.80
CA ARG A 13 -29.49 -0.66 -18.63
C ARG A 13 -28.74 -1.16 -17.39
N VAL A 14 -29.41 -1.96 -16.59
CA VAL A 14 -28.82 -2.56 -15.39
C VAL A 14 -27.75 -3.57 -15.81
N PRO A 15 -26.50 -3.51 -15.29
CA PRO A 15 -25.48 -4.50 -15.59
C PRO A 15 -25.67 -5.76 -14.75
N LEU A 16 -25.68 -6.93 -15.41
CA LEU A 16 -25.65 -8.25 -14.77
C LEU A 16 -24.18 -8.75 -14.75
N PHE A 17 -23.54 -8.72 -13.59
CA PHE A 17 -22.16 -9.18 -13.44
C PHE A 17 -22.11 -10.66 -13.10
N LEU A 18 -21.45 -11.43 -13.95
CA LEU A 18 -21.23 -12.86 -13.76
C LEU A 18 -19.73 -13.18 -13.76
N THR A 19 -19.32 -14.22 -13.05
CA THR A 19 -17.97 -14.76 -13.20
C THR A 19 -17.91 -15.58 -14.48
N TYR A 20 -16.94 -15.30 -15.35
CA TYR A 20 -16.82 -16.02 -16.62
C TYR A 20 -16.60 -17.52 -16.40
N HIS A 21 -17.37 -18.30 -17.11
CA HIS A 21 -17.20 -19.75 -17.27
C HIS A 21 -17.57 -20.13 -18.72
N PRO A 22 -16.86 -21.07 -19.37
CA PRO A 22 -17.15 -21.45 -20.75
C PRO A 22 -18.61 -21.87 -21.01
N SER A 23 -19.26 -22.50 -20.01
CA SER A 23 -20.68 -22.89 -20.12
C SER A 23 -21.66 -21.71 -20.17
N LEU A 24 -21.23 -20.49 -19.90
CA LEU A 24 -22.08 -19.29 -19.88
C LEU A 24 -22.11 -18.52 -21.21
N GLU A 25 -21.54 -19.05 -22.28
CA GLU A 25 -21.50 -18.38 -23.59
C GLU A 25 -22.90 -17.96 -24.09
N LYS A 26 -23.94 -18.77 -23.80
CA LYS A 26 -25.32 -18.52 -24.23
C LYS A 26 -26.17 -17.74 -23.22
N ILE A 27 -25.58 -17.30 -22.10
CA ILE A 27 -26.37 -16.67 -21.02
C ILE A 27 -27.12 -15.41 -21.49
N SER A 28 -26.55 -14.61 -22.39
CA SER A 28 -27.23 -13.44 -22.94
C SER A 28 -28.51 -13.80 -23.71
N GLY A 29 -28.53 -14.95 -24.40
CA GLY A 29 -29.72 -15.48 -25.07
C GLY A 29 -30.77 -15.93 -24.07
N ILE A 30 -30.38 -16.64 -23.03
CA ILE A 30 -31.25 -17.09 -21.95
C ILE A 30 -31.91 -15.89 -21.25
N VAL A 31 -31.11 -14.87 -20.88
CA VAL A 31 -31.62 -13.65 -20.25
C VAL A 31 -32.66 -12.97 -21.14
N ARG A 32 -32.37 -12.79 -22.44
CA ARG A 32 -33.31 -12.18 -23.37
C ARG A 32 -34.60 -13.00 -23.54
N HIS A 33 -34.47 -14.31 -23.58
CA HIS A 33 -35.63 -15.18 -23.72
C HIS A 33 -36.59 -15.03 -22.53
N HIS A 34 -36.05 -15.07 -21.31
CA HIS A 34 -36.83 -14.92 -20.09
C HIS A 34 -37.23 -13.49 -19.76
N TRP A 35 -36.61 -12.47 -20.41
CA TRP A 35 -36.98 -11.09 -20.22
C TRP A 35 -38.42 -10.78 -20.55
N LYS A 36 -38.99 -11.52 -21.49
CA LYS A 36 -40.42 -11.43 -21.88
C LYS A 36 -41.38 -11.64 -20.71
N GLU A 37 -40.99 -12.38 -19.68
CA GLU A 37 -41.79 -12.54 -18.46
C GLU A 37 -41.82 -11.26 -17.62
N ILE A 38 -40.73 -10.47 -17.61
CA ILE A 38 -40.65 -9.17 -16.93
C ILE A 38 -41.52 -8.14 -17.67
N GLU A 39 -41.51 -8.18 -19.00
CA GLU A 39 -42.32 -7.29 -19.85
C GLU A 39 -43.83 -7.46 -19.64
N LYS A 40 -44.32 -8.62 -19.19
CA LYS A 40 -45.73 -8.87 -18.88
C LYS A 40 -46.22 -8.08 -17.65
N SER A 41 -45.33 -7.66 -16.77
CA SER A 41 -45.67 -6.85 -15.60
C SER A 41 -45.51 -5.37 -15.92
N GLU A 42 -46.61 -4.62 -15.92
CA GLU A 42 -46.60 -3.19 -16.23
C GLU A 42 -45.65 -2.40 -15.30
N THR A 43 -45.60 -2.78 -14.04
CA THR A 43 -44.70 -2.13 -13.04
C THR A 43 -43.24 -2.43 -13.33
N LEU A 44 -42.88 -3.68 -13.64
CA LEU A 44 -41.51 -4.08 -13.92
C LEU A 44 -41.05 -3.58 -15.27
N ALA A 45 -41.89 -3.57 -16.29
CA ALA A 45 -41.54 -3.00 -17.59
C ALA A 45 -41.23 -1.49 -17.54
N LYS A 46 -41.92 -0.74 -16.68
CA LYS A 46 -41.61 0.68 -16.46
C LYS A 46 -40.24 0.88 -15.74
N LEU A 47 -39.91 0.02 -14.79
CA LEU A 47 -38.63 0.09 -14.05
C LEU A 47 -37.44 -0.41 -14.86
N PHE A 48 -37.67 -1.41 -15.71
CA PHE A 48 -36.64 -2.08 -16.49
C PHE A 48 -37.06 -2.15 -17.97
N PRO A 49 -36.96 -1.05 -18.71
CA PRO A 49 -37.43 -0.99 -20.10
C PRO A 49 -36.61 -1.84 -21.08
N GLU A 50 -35.39 -2.16 -20.72
CA GLU A 50 -34.47 -2.95 -21.54
C GLU A 50 -33.82 -4.10 -20.76
N PRO A 51 -33.49 -5.22 -21.43
CA PRO A 51 -32.82 -6.35 -20.79
C PRO A 51 -31.43 -5.93 -20.32
N PRO A 52 -30.90 -6.50 -19.22
CA PRO A 52 -29.62 -6.15 -18.65
C PRO A 52 -28.45 -6.39 -19.62
N VAL A 53 -27.39 -5.63 -19.45
CA VAL A 53 -26.12 -5.89 -20.12
C VAL A 53 -25.36 -6.94 -19.33
N VAL A 54 -25.10 -8.11 -19.94
CA VAL A 54 -24.27 -9.14 -19.31
C VAL A 54 -22.82 -8.72 -19.39
N ALA A 55 -22.18 -8.59 -18.22
CA ALA A 55 -20.76 -8.29 -18.08
C ALA A 55 -20.06 -9.42 -17.31
N PHE A 56 -18.92 -9.90 -17.82
CA PHE A 56 -18.19 -10.97 -17.19
C PHE A 56 -17.00 -10.44 -16.37
N ARG A 57 -16.89 -10.93 -15.13
CA ARG A 57 -15.67 -10.81 -14.34
C ARG A 57 -14.74 -11.98 -14.65
N ARG A 58 -13.44 -11.72 -14.65
CA ARG A 58 -12.44 -12.77 -14.71
C ARG A 58 -12.59 -13.72 -13.52
N PRO A 59 -12.59 -15.06 -13.71
CA PRO A 59 -12.51 -16.01 -12.60
C PRO A 59 -11.18 -15.84 -11.85
N LYS A 60 -11.15 -16.28 -10.60
CA LYS A 60 -9.89 -16.33 -9.83
C LYS A 60 -8.94 -17.28 -10.54
N SER A 61 -7.73 -16.79 -10.80
CA SER A 61 -6.66 -17.61 -11.36
C SER A 61 -5.92 -18.35 -10.24
N ILE A 62 -5.15 -19.38 -10.62
CA ILE A 62 -4.23 -20.07 -9.71
C ILE A 62 -3.27 -19.04 -9.07
N LYS A 63 -2.81 -18.04 -9.85
CA LYS A 63 -2.00 -16.94 -9.33
C LYS A 63 -2.71 -16.18 -8.19
N ASP A 64 -4.00 -15.88 -8.36
CA ASP A 64 -4.77 -15.15 -7.34
C ASP A 64 -4.94 -15.98 -6.05
N THR A 65 -4.88 -17.31 -6.16
CA THR A 65 -4.92 -18.24 -5.04
C THR A 65 -3.55 -18.41 -4.38
N LEU A 66 -2.50 -18.54 -5.17
CA LEU A 66 -1.13 -18.76 -4.69
C LEU A 66 -0.49 -17.48 -4.13
N VAL A 67 -0.72 -16.33 -4.78
CA VAL A 67 -0.16 -15.03 -4.34
C VAL A 67 -0.92 -14.45 -3.14
N ARG A 68 -2.11 -14.93 -2.85
CA ARG A 68 -2.77 -14.77 -1.56
C ARG A 68 -2.29 -15.82 -0.56
N ALA A 69 -1.00 -16.11 -0.52
CA ALA A 69 -0.44 -16.59 0.71
C ALA A 69 -0.90 -15.60 1.78
N ALA A 70 -1.84 -16.03 2.62
CA ALA A 70 -2.19 -15.26 3.79
C ALA A 70 -0.89 -15.11 4.55
N VAL A 71 -0.26 -13.94 4.42
CA VAL A 71 0.73 -13.53 5.39
C VAL A 71 -0.08 -13.55 6.68
N SER A 72 0.08 -14.63 7.43
CA SER A 72 -0.52 -14.76 8.75
C SER A 72 -0.09 -13.50 9.47
N ARG A 73 -1.03 -12.59 9.69
CA ARG A 73 -0.74 -11.41 10.50
C ARG A 73 -0.19 -11.96 11.79
N PRO A 74 1.02 -11.59 12.20
CA PRO A 74 1.54 -12.05 13.46
C PRO A 74 0.45 -11.77 14.48
N SER A 75 0.16 -12.78 15.31
CA SER A 75 -0.75 -12.66 16.42
C SER A 75 -0.46 -11.34 17.11
N SER A 76 -1.46 -10.66 17.60
CA SER A 76 -1.54 -9.29 18.14
C SER A 76 -0.50 -8.88 19.19
N THR A 77 0.69 -9.44 19.17
CA THR A 77 1.82 -9.00 20.00
C THR A 77 2.25 -7.64 19.48
N VAL A 78 2.00 -6.62 20.28
CA VAL A 78 2.53 -5.28 20.05
C VAL A 78 4.04 -5.40 20.07
N GLY A 79 4.66 -5.18 18.92
CA GLY A 79 6.11 -5.11 18.80
C GLY A 79 6.64 -3.78 19.35
N GLN A 80 7.94 -3.63 19.32
CA GLN A 80 8.57 -2.37 19.72
C GLN A 80 9.88 -2.16 18.98
N CYS A 81 10.20 -0.92 18.72
CA CYS A 81 11.53 -0.49 18.31
C CYS A 81 12.35 -0.18 19.56
N LYS A 82 13.58 -0.69 19.65
CA LYS A 82 14.49 -0.43 20.79
C LYS A 82 15.95 -0.39 20.38
N PRO A 83 16.80 0.39 21.06
CA PRO A 83 18.25 0.35 20.90
C PRO A 83 18.80 -1.05 21.08
N CYS A 84 19.87 -1.42 20.34
CA CYS A 84 20.47 -2.76 20.44
C CYS A 84 21.38 -2.93 21.67
N GLY A 85 21.66 -1.86 22.40
CA GLY A 85 22.51 -1.88 23.62
C GLY A 85 24.02 -1.98 23.36
N ASP A 86 24.46 -2.04 22.12
CA ASP A 86 25.88 -2.10 21.80
C ASP A 86 26.52 -0.70 21.98
N LYS A 87 27.53 -0.59 22.83
CA LYS A 87 28.21 0.66 23.15
C LYS A 87 28.84 1.36 21.93
N ARG A 88 29.18 0.60 20.88
CA ARG A 88 29.76 1.15 19.63
C ARG A 88 28.71 1.48 18.58
N CYS A 89 27.44 1.20 18.84
CA CYS A 89 26.39 1.44 17.87
C CYS A 89 25.94 2.90 17.86
N LYS A 90 26.40 3.65 16.88
CA LYS A 90 26.01 5.07 16.69
C LYS A 90 24.50 5.26 16.43
N CYS A 91 23.77 4.21 16.01
CA CYS A 91 22.34 4.30 15.78
C CYS A 91 21.52 4.30 17.06
N CYS A 92 22.05 3.75 18.16
CA CYS A 92 21.31 3.67 19.43
C CYS A 92 20.95 5.03 20.00
N LEU A 93 21.73 6.08 19.71
CA LEU A 93 21.50 7.44 20.23
C LEU A 93 20.25 8.10 19.64
N GLN A 94 19.91 7.75 18.40
CA GLN A 94 18.84 8.39 17.64
C GLN A 94 17.63 7.46 17.46
N LEU A 95 17.77 6.16 17.80
CA LEU A 95 16.68 5.20 17.70
C LEU A 95 15.69 5.39 18.85
N GLN A 96 14.44 5.65 18.52
CA GLN A 96 13.38 5.81 19.52
C GLN A 96 12.94 4.47 20.07
N HIS A 97 12.77 4.42 21.41
CA HIS A 97 12.14 3.28 22.07
C HIS A 97 10.63 3.48 22.08
N THR A 98 9.94 2.85 21.13
CA THR A 98 8.50 3.06 20.96
C THR A 98 7.80 1.83 20.37
N GLN A 99 6.47 1.80 20.52
CA GLN A 99 5.57 0.80 19.95
C GLN A 99 4.73 1.37 18.80
N VAL A 100 4.75 2.69 18.65
CA VAL A 100 3.96 3.41 17.64
C VAL A 100 4.77 4.55 17.04
N PHE A 101 4.42 4.95 15.84
CA PHE A 101 4.89 6.19 15.22
C PHE A 101 3.73 6.91 14.54
N HIS A 102 3.89 8.19 14.23
CA HIS A 102 2.86 9.02 13.63
C HIS A 102 3.32 9.60 12.30
N SER A 103 2.44 9.57 11.31
CA SER A 103 2.65 10.34 10.09
C SER A 103 2.38 11.82 10.37
N LYS A 104 3.38 12.67 10.19
CA LYS A 104 3.21 14.13 10.34
C LYS A 104 2.32 14.75 9.27
N THR A 105 2.26 14.10 8.09
CA THR A 105 1.40 14.56 6.99
C THR A 105 -0.08 14.28 7.23
N THR A 106 -0.41 13.10 7.79
CA THR A 106 -1.81 12.67 7.95
C THR A 106 -2.28 12.63 9.40
N GLY A 107 -1.39 12.76 10.38
CA GLY A 107 -1.66 12.56 11.80
C GLY A 107 -1.97 11.12 12.20
N LYS A 108 -1.93 10.17 11.25
CA LYS A 108 -2.30 8.78 11.49
C LYS A 108 -1.25 8.06 12.33
N GLU A 109 -1.72 7.32 13.35
CA GLU A 109 -0.89 6.43 14.15
C GLU A 109 -0.67 5.08 13.44
N TYR A 110 0.56 4.57 13.52
CA TYR A 110 0.96 3.25 13.04
C TYR A 110 1.60 2.46 14.17
N LYS A 111 1.13 1.23 14.36
CA LYS A 111 1.68 0.30 15.36
C LYS A 111 2.84 -0.50 14.79
N ILE A 112 3.85 -0.75 15.61
CA ILE A 112 4.95 -1.64 15.29
C ILE A 112 4.52 -3.06 15.69
N PHE A 113 4.54 -4.01 14.73
CA PHE A 113 4.02 -5.37 14.94
C PHE A 113 5.12 -6.40 15.24
N CYS A 114 6.38 -6.02 15.21
CA CYS A 114 7.51 -6.90 15.50
C CYS A 114 8.54 -6.18 16.37
N HIS A 115 9.37 -6.97 17.07
CA HIS A 115 10.50 -6.40 17.81
C HIS A 115 11.65 -6.12 16.85
N VAL A 116 12.06 -4.87 16.77
CA VAL A 116 13.16 -4.40 15.90
C VAL A 116 14.21 -3.64 16.70
N ASN A 117 15.46 -3.74 16.26
CA ASN A 117 16.58 -2.99 16.82
C ASN A 117 17.59 -2.62 15.73
N CYS A 118 18.67 -1.97 16.10
CA CYS A 118 19.69 -1.53 15.15
C CYS A 118 20.33 -2.65 14.31
N LYS A 119 20.26 -3.91 14.74
CA LYS A 119 20.86 -5.07 14.05
C LYS A 119 19.83 -5.86 13.22
N THR A 120 18.56 -5.48 13.24
CA THR A 120 17.49 -6.16 12.49
C THR A 120 17.64 -5.88 11.00
N PRO A 121 17.71 -6.91 10.14
CA PRO A 121 17.67 -6.77 8.68
C PRO A 121 16.23 -6.79 8.16
N ASN A 122 16.05 -6.55 6.86
CA ASN A 122 14.76 -6.59 6.17
C ASN A 122 13.72 -5.67 6.83
N VAL A 123 14.09 -4.42 7.04
CA VAL A 123 13.26 -3.42 7.72
C VAL A 123 12.80 -2.34 6.75
N VAL A 124 11.59 -1.86 6.97
CA VAL A 124 11.14 -0.56 6.53
C VAL A 124 11.33 0.39 7.71
N TYR A 125 11.97 1.51 7.49
CA TYR A 125 12.33 2.47 8.54
C TYR A 125 11.83 3.87 8.20
N LEU A 126 11.60 4.65 9.24
CA LEU A 126 11.22 6.05 9.15
C LEU A 126 12.34 6.91 9.75
N LEU A 127 12.75 7.94 9.03
CA LEU A 127 13.59 9.02 9.53
C LEU A 127 12.73 10.27 9.68
N ASP A 128 12.75 10.88 10.85
CA ASP A 128 11.97 12.07 11.18
C ASP A 128 12.92 13.21 11.59
N CYS A 129 12.97 14.26 10.79
CA CYS A 129 13.77 15.44 11.11
C CYS A 129 13.03 16.28 12.16
N HIS A 130 13.60 16.45 13.35
CA HIS A 130 12.98 17.22 14.42
C HIS A 130 13.04 18.74 14.17
N VAL A 131 13.92 19.21 13.27
CA VAL A 131 14.04 20.65 12.95
C VAL A 131 12.87 21.12 12.08
N CYS A 132 12.60 20.42 10.97
CA CYS A 132 11.55 20.83 10.02
C CYS A 132 10.34 19.90 9.96
N GLY A 133 10.37 18.77 10.64
CA GLY A 133 9.28 17.80 10.63
C GLY A 133 9.17 16.94 9.38
N SER A 134 10.11 17.05 8.44
CA SER A 134 10.13 16.20 7.25
C SER A 134 10.37 14.74 7.61
N GLN A 135 9.58 13.85 6.99
CA GLN A 135 9.68 12.41 7.18
C GLN A 135 10.16 11.72 5.92
N TYR A 136 11.11 10.79 6.07
CA TYR A 136 11.61 9.95 5.00
C TYR A 136 11.38 8.48 5.34
N VAL A 137 10.72 7.75 4.46
CA VAL A 137 10.52 6.30 4.57
C VAL A 137 11.51 5.61 3.65
N GLY A 138 12.25 4.66 4.20
CA GLY A 138 13.21 3.86 3.44
C GLY A 138 13.08 2.38 3.77
N GLU A 139 13.74 1.55 2.94
CA GLU A 139 13.82 0.11 3.15
C GLU A 139 15.27 -0.36 3.16
N SER A 140 15.54 -1.47 3.81
CA SER A 140 16.86 -2.09 3.82
C SER A 140 16.78 -3.60 4.02
N VAL A 141 17.45 -4.34 3.15
CA VAL A 141 17.71 -5.76 3.32
C VAL A 141 18.84 -5.99 4.34
N GLN A 142 19.76 -5.02 4.42
CA GLN A 142 20.86 -5.08 5.38
C GLN A 142 20.40 -4.70 6.80
N PRO A 143 21.15 -5.11 7.86
CA PRO A 143 20.92 -4.62 9.20
C PRO A 143 20.82 -3.09 9.24
N PHE A 144 19.87 -2.58 10.02
CA PHE A 144 19.56 -1.16 10.06
C PHE A 144 20.79 -0.26 10.36
N ASN A 145 21.65 -0.66 11.28
CA ASN A 145 22.88 0.09 11.58
C ASN A 145 23.83 0.23 10.37
N LYS A 146 23.90 -0.80 9.51
CA LYS A 146 24.68 -0.74 8.27
C LYS A 146 24.06 0.24 7.28
N ARG A 147 22.72 0.23 7.15
CA ARG A 147 21.99 1.19 6.30
C ARG A 147 22.22 2.63 6.76
N MET A 148 22.18 2.88 8.06
CA MET A 148 22.44 4.20 8.63
C MET A 148 23.89 4.67 8.39
N ASN A 149 24.86 3.76 8.46
CA ASN A 149 26.23 4.08 8.05
C ASN A 149 26.31 4.42 6.55
N GLY A 150 25.48 3.78 5.71
CA GLY A 150 25.31 4.16 4.31
C GLY A 150 24.88 5.62 4.18
N HIS A 151 23.83 6.05 4.87
CA HIS A 151 23.37 7.45 4.85
C HIS A 151 24.48 8.43 5.32
N ARG A 152 25.27 8.07 6.34
CA ARG A 152 26.44 8.88 6.77
C ARG A 152 27.50 8.97 5.67
N SER A 153 27.77 7.88 4.98
CA SER A 153 28.71 7.86 3.84
C SER A 153 28.20 8.67 2.67
N ASP A 154 26.90 8.56 2.37
CA ASP A 154 26.25 9.32 1.30
C ASP A 154 26.33 10.82 1.55
N LEU A 155 26.14 11.24 2.79
CA LEU A 155 26.30 12.64 3.21
C LEU A 155 27.76 13.13 3.04
N THR A 156 28.73 12.31 3.48
CA THR A 156 30.15 12.63 3.32
C THR A 156 30.56 12.82 1.85
N LYS A 157 29.98 11.97 0.98
CA LYS A 157 30.19 12.02 -0.47
C LYS A 157 29.34 13.07 -1.18
N LYS A 158 28.47 13.78 -0.46
CA LYS A 158 27.52 14.77 -1.00
C LYS A 158 26.69 14.21 -2.16
N THR A 159 26.15 12.99 -2.01
CA THR A 159 25.34 12.36 -3.03
C THR A 159 24.01 13.09 -3.20
N LEU A 160 23.39 12.97 -4.40
CA LEU A 160 22.09 13.57 -4.69
C LEU A 160 20.90 12.72 -4.15
N LEU A 161 21.11 11.95 -3.10
CA LEU A 161 20.07 11.16 -2.46
C LEU A 161 19.24 12.04 -1.50
N PRO A 162 17.94 11.77 -1.34
CA PRO A 162 17.03 12.65 -0.59
C PRO A 162 17.50 13.00 0.82
N VAL A 163 17.97 12.03 1.60
CA VAL A 163 18.47 12.28 2.96
C VAL A 163 19.75 13.12 2.95
N SER A 164 20.67 12.86 2.01
CA SER A 164 21.91 13.64 1.86
C SER A 164 21.60 15.09 1.44
N GLN A 165 20.69 15.28 0.47
CA GLN A 165 20.26 16.62 0.04
C GLN A 165 19.61 17.40 1.19
N HIS A 166 18.77 16.74 2.00
CA HIS A 166 18.14 17.37 3.15
C HIS A 166 19.19 17.84 4.18
N CYS A 167 20.18 17.01 4.50
CA CYS A 167 21.23 17.35 5.45
C CYS A 167 22.20 18.45 4.98
N VAL A 168 22.27 18.70 3.66
CA VAL A 168 23.09 19.80 3.10
C VAL A 168 22.37 21.15 3.20
N SER A 169 21.05 21.15 3.43
CA SER A 169 20.27 22.38 3.62
C SER A 169 20.72 23.11 4.90
N PRO A 170 20.73 24.45 4.90
CA PRO A 170 21.14 25.22 6.07
C PRO A 170 20.35 24.84 7.34
N GLY A 171 21.06 24.60 8.44
CA GLY A 171 20.47 24.28 9.74
C GLY A 171 20.02 22.81 9.88
N HIS A 172 20.41 21.94 8.96
CA HIS A 172 20.10 20.52 9.03
C HIS A 172 21.36 19.65 9.07
N SER A 173 21.29 18.58 9.84
CA SER A 173 22.32 17.55 9.94
C SER A 173 21.69 16.15 10.04
N LEU A 174 22.49 15.11 9.93
CA LEU A 174 22.01 13.75 10.14
C LEU A 174 21.67 13.48 11.61
N ASP A 175 22.26 14.25 12.54
CA ASP A 175 22.00 14.11 13.97
C ASP A 175 20.64 14.69 14.38
N ASP A 176 20.01 15.49 13.50
CA ASP A 176 18.67 16.02 13.68
C ASP A 176 17.56 15.00 13.35
N PHE A 177 17.93 13.82 12.88
CA PHE A 177 16.97 12.76 12.59
C PHE A 177 16.79 11.81 13.77
N VAL A 178 15.54 11.51 14.03
CA VAL A 178 15.10 10.43 14.90
C VAL A 178 14.63 9.28 14.02
N TRP A 179 14.86 8.05 14.43
CA TRP A 179 14.55 6.86 13.62
C TRP A 179 13.62 5.90 14.36
N TRP A 180 12.82 5.20 13.52
CA TRP A 180 11.85 4.22 13.97
C TRP A 180 11.98 2.92 13.17
#